data_5b8618bbdb25d3419cfb275e3b69fdbf
#
_entry.id   5b8618bbdb25d3419cfb275e3b69fdbf
#
_cell.length_a   1.000
_cell.length_b   1.000
_cell.length_c   1.000
_cell.angle_alpha   90.00
_cell.angle_beta   90.00
_cell.angle_gamma   90.00
#
_symmetry.space_group_name_H-M   'P 1'
#
loop_
_entity.id
_entity.type
_entity.pdbx_description
1 polymer ?
#
loop_
_entity_poly.entity_id
_entity_poly.type
_entity_poly.pdbx_seq_one_letter_code
_entity_poly.pdbx_strand_id
1 'polypeptide(L)'
;DGIAAAAFSKRFEEDGIEVIARTDQLVIFINPYGACPTCEGFGRVLGIDENLVIPNKALSVYDDAVVCWRGEKMSEWKRAFIIAAAKRGFHVHRPYYQLSDEERALLWHGAPGIYGIDSFFDMVKDNQYKIQYRVMMARYRGKTACHECHGSRLRHEALYVKIAGKTIAD
;
A
#
# COMPACT_ATOMS: atom_id res chain seq x y z
N ASP A 1 -9.72 48.31 -32.88
CA ASP A 1 -8.72 47.86 -31.90
C ASP A 1 -9.46 47.34 -30.67
N GLY A 2 -9.81 46.03 -30.71
CA GLY A 2 -10.50 45.39 -29.60
C GLY A 2 -9.48 44.87 -28.58
N ILE A 3 -9.46 45.51 -27.40
CA ILE A 3 -8.71 44.98 -26.25
C ILE A 3 -9.52 43.80 -25.70
N ALA A 4 -8.98 42.58 -25.85
CA ALA A 4 -9.56 41.41 -25.22
C ALA A 4 -9.41 41.55 -23.70
N ALA A 5 -10.54 41.75 -23.01
CA ALA A 5 -10.58 41.79 -21.56
C ALA A 5 -10.40 40.33 -21.05
N ALA A 6 -9.24 40.05 -20.47
CA ALA A 6 -9.03 38.79 -19.78
C ALA A 6 -9.85 38.84 -18.46
N ALA A 7 -10.84 37.94 -18.34
CA ALA A 7 -11.59 37.75 -17.10
C ALA A 7 -10.74 36.93 -16.13
N PHE A 8 -10.30 37.55 -15.03
CA PHE A 8 -9.59 36.83 -13.96
C PHE A 8 -10.64 36.33 -12.95
N SER A 9 -10.74 35.01 -12.84
CA SER A 9 -11.52 34.37 -11.78
C SER A 9 -10.63 34.14 -10.56
N LYS A 10 -11.18 34.37 -9.36
CA LYS A 10 -10.53 33.95 -8.09
C LYS A 10 -10.73 32.47 -7.80
N ARG A 11 -11.55 31.77 -8.60
CA ARG A 11 -11.72 30.33 -8.51
C ARG A 11 -10.72 29.69 -9.46
N PHE A 12 -9.90 28.82 -8.89
CA PHE A 12 -9.04 27.94 -9.67
C PHE A 12 -9.89 26.73 -10.10
N GLU A 13 -10.61 26.90 -11.20
CA GLU A 13 -11.45 25.88 -11.79
C GLU A 13 -11.03 25.73 -13.24
N GLU A 14 -10.57 24.56 -13.63
CA GLU A 14 -10.21 24.20 -14.99
C GLU A 14 -10.85 22.85 -15.31
N ASP A 15 -11.60 22.79 -16.41
CA ASP A 15 -12.33 21.61 -16.88
C ASP A 15 -13.30 20.98 -15.85
N GLY A 16 -13.94 21.82 -15.00
CA GLY A 16 -14.88 21.35 -13.97
C GLY A 16 -14.23 20.74 -12.72
N ILE A 17 -12.91 20.83 -12.60
CA ILE A 17 -12.18 20.42 -11.41
C ILE A 17 -11.81 21.65 -10.59
N GLU A 18 -12.39 21.75 -9.38
CA GLU A 18 -12.03 22.80 -8.42
C GLU A 18 -10.63 22.50 -7.87
N VAL A 19 -9.63 23.27 -8.31
CA VAL A 19 -8.26 23.16 -7.79
C VAL A 19 -8.16 23.98 -6.51
N ILE A 20 -7.82 23.34 -5.41
CA ILE A 20 -7.59 24.01 -4.12
C ILE A 20 -6.54 25.10 -4.31
N ALA A 21 -6.89 26.35 -3.92
CA ALA A 21 -5.97 27.48 -4.02
C ALA A 21 -4.61 27.13 -3.39
N ARG A 22 -3.53 27.41 -4.13
CA ARG A 22 -2.15 27.17 -3.67
C ARG A 22 -1.85 28.09 -2.48
N THR A 23 -2.09 27.59 -1.29
CA THR A 23 -1.70 28.24 -0.05
C THR A 23 -0.47 27.52 0.51
N ASP A 24 0.38 28.25 1.23
CA ASP A 24 1.50 27.68 2.01
C ASP A 24 1.05 26.56 2.95
N GLN A 25 -0.22 26.59 3.39
CA GLN A 25 -0.84 25.53 4.21
C GLN A 25 -0.95 24.18 3.51
N LEU A 26 -0.98 24.14 2.19
CA LEU A 26 -1.10 22.90 1.42
C LEU A 26 0.15 22.00 1.55
N VAL A 27 1.32 22.59 1.79
CA VAL A 27 2.59 21.87 1.95
C VAL A 27 2.96 21.57 3.40
N ILE A 28 2.05 21.85 4.34
CA ILE A 28 2.23 21.63 5.77
C ILE A 28 1.44 20.38 6.20
N PHE A 29 2.12 19.27 6.49
CA PHE A 29 1.47 17.98 6.82
C PHE A 29 0.82 17.93 8.22
N ILE A 30 1.09 18.90 9.11
CA ILE A 30 0.44 19.03 10.42
C ILE A 30 -0.85 19.84 10.38
N ASN A 31 -1.24 20.33 9.20
CA ASN A 31 -2.45 21.10 8.97
C ASN A 31 -3.46 20.22 8.19
N PRO A 32 -4.75 20.21 8.52
CA PRO A 32 -5.77 19.45 7.79
C PRO A 32 -5.86 19.77 6.29
N TYR A 33 -5.44 20.97 5.88
CA TYR A 33 -5.43 21.37 4.47
C TYR A 33 -4.28 20.74 3.68
N GLY A 34 -3.13 20.43 4.31
CA GLY A 34 -1.97 19.82 3.66
C GLY A 34 -1.77 18.36 4.01
N ALA A 35 -2.33 17.90 5.12
CA ALA A 35 -2.19 16.52 5.58
C ALA A 35 -2.88 15.53 4.62
N CYS A 36 -2.27 14.37 4.42
CA CYS A 36 -2.91 13.24 3.76
C CYS A 36 -4.18 12.84 4.53
N PRO A 37 -5.36 12.79 3.91
CA PRO A 37 -6.61 12.49 4.60
C PRO A 37 -6.67 11.06 5.17
N THR A 38 -5.95 10.12 4.57
CA THR A 38 -5.95 8.71 4.97
C THR A 38 -5.13 8.47 6.24
N CYS A 39 -4.00 9.14 6.41
CA CYS A 39 -3.14 8.98 7.57
C CYS A 39 -3.04 10.23 8.44
N GLU A 40 -3.84 11.26 8.16
CA GLU A 40 -3.90 12.51 8.92
C GLU A 40 -2.53 13.16 9.15
N GLY A 41 -1.62 13.04 8.18
CA GLY A 41 -0.27 13.57 8.26
C GLY A 41 0.74 12.67 9.02
N PHE A 42 0.33 11.50 9.51
CA PHE A 42 1.26 10.57 10.18
C PHE A 42 2.19 9.81 9.22
N GLY A 43 1.84 9.71 7.94
CA GLY A 43 2.59 8.98 6.92
C GLY A 43 2.48 7.46 7.06
N ARG A 44 1.79 6.98 8.08
CA ARG A 44 1.62 5.55 8.39
C ARG A 44 0.18 5.26 8.79
N VAL A 45 -0.25 4.03 8.48
CA VAL A 45 -1.57 3.48 8.84
C VAL A 45 -1.40 2.14 9.52
N LEU A 46 -2.42 1.69 10.24
CA LEU A 46 -2.45 0.32 10.75
C LEU A 46 -2.80 -0.62 9.60
N GLY A 47 -1.87 -1.45 9.21
CA GLY A 47 -2.01 -2.43 8.15
C GLY A 47 -1.35 -3.76 8.51
N ILE A 48 -1.24 -4.66 7.56
CA ILE A 48 -0.46 -5.89 7.70
C ILE A 48 1.02 -5.55 7.48
N ASP A 49 1.84 -5.83 8.50
CA ASP A 49 3.27 -5.50 8.47
C ASP A 49 4.06 -6.62 7.77
N GLU A 50 4.73 -6.27 6.67
CA GLU A 50 5.58 -7.20 5.93
C GLU A 50 6.62 -7.89 6.81
N ASN A 51 7.24 -7.16 7.74
CA ASN A 51 8.29 -7.72 8.60
C ASN A 51 7.74 -8.70 9.64
N LEU A 52 6.44 -8.58 9.97
CA LEU A 52 5.77 -9.56 10.84
C LEU A 52 5.33 -10.79 10.06
N VAL A 53 4.97 -10.63 8.78
CA VAL A 53 4.54 -11.73 7.90
C VAL A 53 5.74 -12.49 7.37
N ILE A 54 6.82 -11.79 7.00
CA ILE A 54 8.08 -12.34 6.44
C ILE A 54 9.27 -11.82 7.26
N PRO A 55 9.45 -12.32 8.49
CA PRO A 55 10.51 -11.85 9.39
C PRO A 55 11.91 -12.24 8.91
N ASN A 56 12.04 -13.36 8.21
CA ASN A 56 13.31 -13.80 7.64
C ASN A 56 13.23 -13.78 6.10
N LYS A 57 13.76 -12.71 5.52
CA LYS A 57 13.78 -12.52 4.06
C LYS A 57 14.77 -13.42 3.32
N ALA A 58 15.64 -14.14 4.04
CA ALA A 58 16.56 -15.13 3.46
C ALA A 58 15.88 -16.47 3.15
N LEU A 59 14.69 -16.72 3.70
CA LEU A 59 13.91 -17.90 3.38
C LEU A 59 13.14 -17.72 2.08
N SER A 60 12.88 -18.83 1.41
CA SER A 60 11.98 -18.90 0.26
C SER A 60 10.53 -19.15 0.71
N VAL A 61 9.57 -18.97 -0.19
CA VAL A 61 8.17 -19.33 0.08
C VAL A 61 8.05 -20.83 0.39
N TYR A 62 8.85 -21.65 -0.28
CA TYR A 62 8.92 -23.09 -0.02
C TYR A 62 9.42 -23.39 1.40
N ASP A 63 10.42 -22.64 1.89
CA ASP A 63 11.05 -22.80 3.20
C ASP A 63 10.33 -22.03 4.33
N ASP A 64 9.03 -21.77 4.16
CA ASP A 64 8.19 -21.10 5.15
C ASP A 64 8.59 -19.63 5.47
N ALA A 65 9.01 -18.87 4.45
CA ALA A 65 9.23 -17.42 4.61
C ALA A 65 7.97 -16.71 5.13
N VAL A 66 6.78 -17.11 4.61
CA VAL A 66 5.48 -16.55 4.99
C VAL A 66 4.97 -17.25 6.25
N VAL A 67 5.22 -16.65 7.40
CA VAL A 67 4.94 -17.30 8.70
C VAL A 67 3.46 -17.45 9.02
N CYS A 68 2.59 -16.62 8.44
CA CYS A 68 1.14 -16.74 8.64
C CYS A 68 0.52 -17.97 7.96
N TRP A 69 1.23 -18.58 7.01
CA TRP A 69 0.82 -19.82 6.35
C TRP A 69 1.35 -21.10 7.04
N ARG A 70 2.07 -20.95 8.16
CA ARG A 70 2.54 -22.08 8.95
C ARG A 70 1.40 -22.74 9.72
N GLY A 71 1.56 -24.05 9.99
CA GLY A 71 0.58 -24.84 10.72
C GLY A 71 -0.34 -25.64 9.79
N GLU A 72 -0.95 -26.68 10.34
CA GLU A 72 -1.69 -27.71 9.58
C GLU A 72 -2.76 -27.12 8.65
N LYS A 73 -3.62 -26.25 9.19
CA LYS A 73 -4.71 -25.65 8.41
C LYS A 73 -4.26 -24.57 7.45
N MET A 74 -3.26 -23.78 7.83
CA MET A 74 -2.82 -22.63 7.03
C MET A 74 -1.80 -23.02 5.96
N SER A 75 -1.15 -24.19 6.08
CA SER A 75 -0.24 -24.71 5.05
C SER A 75 -0.93 -25.02 3.72
N GLU A 76 -2.24 -25.17 3.70
CA GLU A 76 -3.01 -25.32 2.46
C GLU A 76 -2.90 -24.07 1.57
N TRP A 77 -2.86 -22.88 2.16
CA TRP A 77 -2.65 -21.63 1.44
C TRP A 77 -1.29 -21.62 0.74
N LYS A 78 -0.22 -22.03 1.46
CA LYS A 78 1.11 -22.16 0.89
C LYS A 78 1.14 -23.13 -0.28
N ARG A 79 0.54 -24.32 -0.12
CA ARG A 79 0.50 -25.35 -1.17
C ARG A 79 -0.28 -24.85 -2.39
N ALA A 80 -1.45 -24.26 -2.19
CA ALA A 80 -2.26 -23.72 -3.26
C ALA A 80 -1.51 -22.63 -4.02
N PHE A 81 -0.87 -21.70 -3.29
CA PHE A 81 -0.06 -20.63 -3.88
C PHE A 81 1.09 -21.22 -4.71
N ILE A 82 1.91 -22.15 -4.15
CA ILE A 82 3.04 -22.74 -4.82
C ILE A 82 2.63 -23.41 -6.13
N ILE A 83 1.56 -24.22 -6.11
CA ILE A 83 1.07 -24.93 -7.30
C ILE A 83 0.61 -23.96 -8.38
N ALA A 84 -0.11 -22.91 -8.00
CA ALA A 84 -0.67 -21.97 -8.93
C ALA A 84 0.39 -20.98 -9.47
N ALA A 85 1.28 -20.46 -8.60
CA ALA A 85 2.29 -19.47 -8.96
C ALA A 85 3.44 -20.08 -9.79
N ALA A 86 3.83 -21.36 -9.53
CA ALA A 86 4.84 -22.05 -10.33
C ALA A 86 4.46 -22.13 -11.82
N LYS A 87 3.17 -22.27 -12.13
CA LYS A 87 2.67 -22.26 -13.52
C LYS A 87 2.88 -20.93 -14.24
N ARG A 88 3.09 -19.85 -13.50
CA ARG A 88 3.38 -18.49 -14.02
C ARG A 88 4.86 -18.12 -13.91
N GLY A 89 5.74 -19.08 -13.65
CA GLY A 89 7.18 -18.86 -13.59
C GLY A 89 7.68 -18.27 -12.27
N PHE A 90 6.86 -18.29 -11.19
CA PHE A 90 7.29 -17.85 -9.87
C PHE A 90 8.37 -18.79 -9.31
N HIS A 91 9.47 -18.23 -8.83
CA HIS A 91 10.60 -18.97 -8.31
C HIS A 91 10.40 -19.34 -6.82
N VAL A 92 9.67 -20.41 -6.56
CA VAL A 92 9.25 -20.84 -5.21
C VAL A 92 10.38 -21.10 -4.23
N HIS A 93 11.58 -21.48 -4.70
CA HIS A 93 12.78 -21.77 -3.90
C HIS A 93 13.73 -20.56 -3.77
N ARG A 94 13.43 -19.43 -4.45
CA ARG A 94 14.26 -18.25 -4.36
C ARG A 94 14.00 -17.52 -3.04
N PRO A 95 15.06 -17.05 -2.32
CA PRO A 95 14.91 -16.23 -1.13
C PRO A 95 14.05 -14.99 -1.40
N TYR A 96 13.23 -14.58 -0.43
CA TYR A 96 12.32 -13.44 -0.60
C TYR A 96 13.03 -12.16 -1.03
N TYR A 97 14.21 -11.87 -0.49
CA TYR A 97 14.97 -10.66 -0.85
C TYR A 97 15.45 -10.64 -2.30
N GLN A 98 15.50 -11.80 -2.98
CA GLN A 98 15.90 -11.92 -4.39
C GLN A 98 14.72 -11.98 -5.36
N LEU A 99 13.49 -11.98 -4.86
CA LEU A 99 12.30 -11.94 -5.71
C LEU A 99 12.23 -10.59 -6.43
N SER A 100 11.82 -10.61 -7.71
CA SER A 100 11.51 -9.40 -8.44
C SER A 100 10.29 -8.68 -7.85
N ASP A 101 10.11 -7.41 -8.21
CA ASP A 101 8.94 -6.64 -7.73
C ASP A 101 7.63 -7.26 -8.22
N GLU A 102 7.62 -7.83 -9.43
CA GLU A 102 6.47 -8.55 -9.99
C GLU A 102 6.17 -9.84 -9.20
N GLU A 103 7.22 -10.60 -8.83
CA GLU A 103 7.07 -11.79 -8.00
C GLU A 103 6.59 -11.43 -6.60
N ARG A 104 7.10 -10.34 -6.00
CA ARG A 104 6.61 -9.83 -4.71
C ARG A 104 5.15 -9.40 -4.81
N ALA A 105 4.80 -8.64 -5.85
CA ALA A 105 3.42 -8.24 -6.09
C ALA A 105 2.50 -9.46 -6.25
N LEU A 106 2.93 -10.49 -6.98
CA LEU A 106 2.18 -11.75 -7.12
C LEU A 106 2.01 -12.47 -5.78
N LEU A 107 3.05 -12.51 -4.93
CA LEU A 107 2.97 -13.12 -3.59
C LEU A 107 2.01 -12.36 -2.68
N TRP A 108 2.03 -11.03 -2.71
CA TRP A 108 1.19 -10.20 -1.86
C TRP A 108 -0.25 -10.10 -2.38
N HIS A 109 -0.44 -9.66 -3.59
CA HIS A 109 -1.76 -9.33 -4.14
C HIS A 109 -2.42 -10.50 -4.88
N GLY A 110 -1.61 -11.50 -5.27
CA GLY A 110 -2.10 -12.60 -6.08
C GLY A 110 -2.37 -12.20 -7.54
N ALA A 111 -3.11 -13.06 -8.23
CA ALA A 111 -3.58 -12.84 -9.60
C ALA A 111 -4.83 -13.72 -9.84
N PRO A 112 -5.52 -13.58 -10.97
CA PRO A 112 -6.65 -14.46 -11.28
C PRO A 112 -6.28 -15.95 -11.15
N GLY A 113 -6.91 -16.64 -10.19
CA GLY A 113 -6.64 -18.04 -9.85
C GLY A 113 -5.44 -18.26 -8.92
N ILE A 114 -4.80 -17.20 -8.40
CA ILE A 114 -3.70 -17.28 -7.44
C ILE A 114 -4.04 -16.40 -6.24
N TYR A 115 -4.21 -17.01 -5.08
CA TYR A 115 -4.51 -16.32 -3.84
C TYR A 115 -3.22 -15.97 -3.10
N GLY A 116 -2.94 -14.66 -2.97
CA GLY A 116 -1.77 -14.13 -2.28
C GLY A 116 -2.01 -13.92 -0.77
N ILE A 117 -1.06 -13.21 -0.16
CA ILE A 117 -1.10 -12.88 1.27
C ILE A 117 -2.32 -11.99 1.60
N ASP A 118 -2.67 -11.04 0.74
CA ASP A 118 -3.83 -10.17 0.95
C ASP A 118 -5.12 -10.98 1.02
N SER A 119 -5.32 -11.91 0.08
CA SER A 119 -6.50 -12.80 0.08
C SER A 119 -6.58 -13.66 1.36
N PHE A 120 -5.44 -14.08 1.89
CA PHE A 120 -5.38 -14.78 3.17
C PHE A 120 -5.86 -13.88 4.31
N PHE A 121 -5.39 -12.62 4.38
CA PHE A 121 -5.83 -11.70 5.43
C PHE A 121 -7.26 -11.22 5.27
N ASP A 122 -7.80 -11.16 4.05
CA ASP A 122 -9.23 -10.92 3.82
C ASP A 122 -10.06 -12.07 4.41
N MET A 123 -9.67 -13.32 4.16
CA MET A 123 -10.31 -14.48 4.81
C MET A 123 -10.23 -14.40 6.34
N VAL A 124 -9.08 -14.02 6.89
CA VAL A 124 -8.90 -13.84 8.35
C VAL A 124 -9.81 -12.72 8.85
N LYS A 125 -9.96 -11.63 8.13
CA LYS A 125 -10.84 -10.50 8.44
C LYS A 125 -12.32 -10.92 8.47
N ASP A 126 -12.76 -11.66 7.47
CA ASP A 126 -14.14 -12.13 7.36
C ASP A 126 -14.52 -13.12 8.49
N ASN A 127 -13.51 -13.81 9.03
CA ASN A 127 -13.70 -14.78 10.11
C ASN A 127 -13.39 -14.23 11.51
N GLN A 128 -13.28 -12.91 11.71
CA GLN A 128 -12.95 -12.30 13.01
C GLN A 128 -14.00 -12.50 14.11
N TYR A 129 -15.18 -13.04 13.80
CA TYR A 129 -16.13 -13.48 14.81
C TYR A 129 -15.58 -14.63 15.67
N LYS A 130 -14.58 -15.38 15.18
CA LYS A 130 -13.83 -16.39 15.94
C LYS A 130 -12.58 -15.78 16.56
N ILE A 131 -12.35 -16.06 17.85
CA ILE A 131 -11.27 -15.45 18.63
C ILE A 131 -9.87 -15.72 18.04
N GLN A 132 -9.64 -16.93 17.48
CA GLN A 132 -8.35 -17.29 16.88
C GLN A 132 -7.96 -16.38 15.70
N TYR A 133 -8.93 -15.97 14.87
CA TYR A 133 -8.67 -15.07 13.73
C TYR A 133 -8.45 -13.63 14.19
N ARG A 134 -9.09 -13.19 15.28
CA ARG A 134 -8.78 -11.87 15.90
C ARG A 134 -7.35 -11.83 16.43
N VAL A 135 -6.92 -12.88 17.12
CA VAL A 135 -5.55 -13.00 17.63
C VAL A 135 -4.54 -13.05 16.48
N MET A 136 -4.85 -13.81 15.42
CA MET A 136 -4.02 -13.86 14.22
C MET A 136 -3.89 -12.48 13.57
N MET A 137 -4.99 -11.77 13.34
CA MET A 137 -4.97 -10.43 12.78
C MET A 137 -4.14 -9.48 13.63
N ALA A 138 -4.31 -9.50 14.96
CA ALA A 138 -3.56 -8.64 15.87
C ALA A 138 -2.06 -8.91 15.84
N ARG A 139 -1.64 -10.17 15.64
CA ARG A 139 -0.23 -10.57 15.57
C ARG A 139 0.51 -9.98 14.37
N TYR A 140 -0.17 -9.80 13.24
CA TYR A 140 0.43 -9.34 11.99
C TYR A 140 0.13 -7.86 11.68
N ARG A 141 -0.64 -7.19 12.54
CA ARG A 141 -0.86 -5.74 12.42
C ARG A 141 0.34 -4.96 12.92
N GLY A 142 0.70 -3.97 12.11
CA GLY A 142 1.76 -3.01 12.45
C GLY A 142 1.51 -1.66 11.79
N LYS A 143 2.43 -0.73 12.02
CA LYS A 143 2.43 0.57 11.36
C LYS A 143 3.12 0.44 10.00
N THR A 144 2.32 0.42 8.95
CA THR A 144 2.80 0.37 7.56
C THR A 144 2.81 1.76 6.95
N ALA A 145 3.60 1.95 5.87
CA ALA A 145 3.52 3.18 5.10
C ALA A 145 2.09 3.40 4.59
N CYS A 146 1.62 4.62 4.64
CA CYS A 146 0.31 4.94 4.11
C CYS A 146 0.28 4.66 2.60
N HIS A 147 -0.69 3.91 2.14
CA HIS A 147 -0.84 3.54 0.74
C HIS A 147 -1.21 4.73 -0.17
N GLU A 148 -1.78 5.78 0.40
CA GLU A 148 -2.17 6.99 -0.33
C GLU A 148 -0.97 7.93 -0.54
N CYS A 149 -0.29 8.30 0.54
CA CYS A 149 0.80 9.27 0.48
C CYS A 149 2.19 8.63 0.43
N HIS A 150 2.31 7.31 0.46
CA HIS A 150 3.56 6.54 0.45
C HIS A 150 4.61 7.04 1.47
N GLY A 151 4.13 7.59 2.60
CA GLY A 151 4.97 8.12 3.66
C GLY A 151 5.29 9.61 3.55
N SER A 152 4.91 10.31 2.48
CA SER A 152 5.14 11.77 2.32
C SER A 152 4.35 12.62 3.31
N ARG A 153 3.30 12.07 3.94
CA ARG A 153 2.39 12.70 4.90
C ARG A 153 1.46 13.76 4.29
N LEU A 154 1.70 14.13 3.04
CA LEU A 154 0.97 15.17 2.34
C LEU A 154 -0.14 14.58 1.49
N ARG A 155 -1.17 15.37 1.27
CA ARG A 155 -2.20 15.04 0.28
C ARG A 155 -1.63 15.13 -1.14
N HIS A 156 -2.30 14.45 -2.07
CA HIS A 156 -1.82 14.35 -3.44
C HIS A 156 -1.69 15.72 -4.14
N GLU A 157 -2.59 16.64 -3.84
CA GLU A 157 -2.61 17.98 -4.42
C GLU A 157 -1.39 18.84 -4.03
N ALA A 158 -0.77 18.55 -2.89
CA ALA A 158 0.47 19.21 -2.48
C ALA A 158 1.64 18.90 -3.42
N LEU A 159 1.61 17.71 -4.07
CA LEU A 159 2.65 17.26 -5.00
C LEU A 159 2.54 17.92 -6.39
N TYR A 160 1.43 18.64 -6.67
CA TYR A 160 1.33 19.43 -7.90
C TYR A 160 2.20 20.68 -7.86
N VAL A 161 2.58 21.14 -6.66
CA VAL A 161 3.50 22.27 -6.50
C VAL A 161 4.92 21.81 -6.72
N LYS A 162 5.55 22.30 -7.80
CA LYS A 162 6.95 21.98 -8.14
C LYS A 162 7.80 23.23 -8.08
N ILE A 163 8.98 23.13 -7.48
CA ILE A 163 10.00 24.17 -7.45
C ILE A 163 11.24 23.58 -8.14
N ALA A 164 11.70 24.21 -9.22
CA ALA A 164 12.80 23.72 -10.05
C ALA A 164 12.59 22.27 -10.53
N GLY A 165 11.35 21.89 -10.84
CA GLY A 165 10.98 20.57 -11.33
C GLY A 165 10.83 19.49 -10.25
N LYS A 166 11.10 19.81 -8.97
CA LYS A 166 10.95 18.88 -7.83
C LYS A 166 9.72 19.19 -7.01
N THR A 167 9.11 18.16 -6.46
CA THR A 167 8.03 18.27 -5.48
C THR A 167 8.62 18.43 -4.08
N ILE A 168 7.79 18.74 -3.08
CA ILE A 168 8.23 18.81 -1.67
C ILE A 168 8.55 17.41 -1.08
N ALA A 169 8.14 16.35 -1.76
CA ALA A 169 8.38 14.96 -1.32
C ALA A 169 9.64 14.32 -1.94
N ASP A 170 10.28 15.02 -2.91
CA ASP A 170 11.55 14.63 -3.53
C ASP A 170 12.75 15.09 -2.68
#